data_9dcd46dd8f8958564fb3e70917e77827
#
_entry.id   9dcd46dd8f8958564fb3e70917e77827
#
_cell.length_a   1.000
_cell.length_b   1.000
_cell.length_c   1.000
_cell.angle_alpha   90.00
_cell.angle_beta   90.00
_cell.angle_gamma   90.00
#
_symmetry.space_group_name_H-M   'P 1'
#
loop_
_entity.id
_entity.type
_entity.pdbx_description
1 polymer ?
#
loop_
_entity_poly.entity_id
_entity_poly.type
_entity_poly.pdbx_seq_one_letter_code
_entity_poly.pdbx_strand_id
1 'polypeptide(L)'
;DETTGTMGFGIFYMMVNIGGFLGPAMSSYLRTEYGWRIIFIQAAVVIGINLLVVLLFYKEPKVEKGPKTPILTEFKNSIGNIIEALKDKRLTILLILMVGFWTMFNQLFYTLPNFIEDWINSNELSNWLNENIPFLGTLMTQDGQVKPEWFSNLDAFMIIILQVFVSYFVIKMRHLHAIIRGAIIATIGVGLTFYTHNPWFTIIGTMIFAVGEMMSSPTLSSFIAIITPKGKEALYQGTYFLPVAAGNFF
;
A
#
# COMPACT_ATOMS: atom_id res chain seq x y z
N ASP A 1 -12.56 16.04 13.76
CA ASP A 1 -13.64 16.02 12.78
C ASP A 1 -13.40 14.84 11.83
N GLU A 2 -14.44 14.01 11.63
CA GLU A 2 -14.37 12.77 10.82
C GLU A 2 -13.94 13.04 9.37
N THR A 3 -14.40 14.15 8.80
CA THR A 3 -14.08 14.57 7.44
C THR A 3 -12.60 14.90 7.29
N THR A 4 -12.05 15.63 8.26
CA THR A 4 -10.63 16.01 8.31
C THR A 4 -9.75 14.77 8.49
N GLY A 5 -10.20 13.80 9.31
CA GLY A 5 -9.50 12.53 9.53
C GLY A 5 -9.39 11.71 8.24
N THR A 6 -10.49 11.48 7.54
CA THR A 6 -10.52 10.71 6.29
C THR A 6 -9.64 11.34 5.21
N MET A 7 -9.70 12.67 5.04
CA MET A 7 -8.84 13.38 4.10
C MET A 7 -7.36 13.29 4.51
N GLY A 8 -7.05 13.46 5.80
CA GLY A 8 -5.69 13.36 6.33
C GLY A 8 -5.06 11.99 6.08
N PHE A 9 -5.80 10.90 6.35
CA PHE A 9 -5.34 9.55 6.04
C PHE A 9 -5.17 9.32 4.53
N GLY A 10 -6.05 9.89 3.69
CA GLY A 10 -5.92 9.84 2.24
C GLY A 10 -4.64 10.53 1.74
N ILE A 11 -4.33 11.73 2.23
CA ILE A 11 -3.10 12.45 1.89
C ILE A 11 -1.87 11.69 2.38
N PHE A 12 -1.89 11.17 3.61
CA PHE A 12 -0.81 10.35 4.14
C PHE A 12 -0.58 9.12 3.27
N TYR A 13 -1.65 8.45 2.86
CA TYR A 13 -1.59 7.29 1.97
C TYR A 13 -0.98 7.63 0.61
N MET A 14 -1.38 8.75 0.02
CA MET A 14 -0.78 9.27 -1.21
C MET A 14 0.73 9.51 -1.05
N MET A 15 1.17 10.10 0.05
CA MET A 15 2.60 10.34 0.31
C MET A 15 3.40 9.04 0.43
N VAL A 16 2.84 8.02 1.09
CA VAL A 16 3.45 6.68 1.14
C VAL A 16 3.60 6.09 -0.26
N ASN A 17 2.57 6.25 -1.10
CA ASN A 17 2.59 5.75 -2.48
C ASN A 17 3.54 6.52 -3.41
N ILE A 18 3.84 7.79 -3.15
CA ILE A 18 4.94 8.49 -3.84
C ILE A 18 6.27 7.75 -3.62
N GLY A 19 6.56 7.36 -2.38
CA GLY A 19 7.73 6.54 -2.07
C GLY A 19 7.67 5.15 -2.71
N GLY A 20 6.48 4.52 -2.66
CA GLY A 20 6.21 3.22 -3.29
C GLY A 20 6.38 3.22 -4.81
N PHE A 21 6.10 4.33 -5.48
CA PHE A 21 6.33 4.50 -6.91
C PHE A 21 7.80 4.78 -7.25
N LEU A 22 8.41 5.73 -6.55
CA LEU A 22 9.79 6.16 -6.83
C LEU A 22 10.82 5.06 -6.53
N GLY A 23 10.59 4.26 -5.47
CA GLY A 23 11.49 3.18 -5.07
C GLY A 23 11.71 2.16 -6.19
N PRO A 24 10.68 1.42 -6.63
CA PRO A 24 10.77 0.46 -7.73
C PRO A 24 11.20 1.08 -9.06
N ALA A 25 10.74 2.30 -9.39
CA ALA A 25 11.15 3.01 -10.61
C ALA A 25 12.66 3.26 -10.65
N MET A 26 13.22 3.78 -9.56
CA MET A 26 14.67 3.95 -9.42
C MET A 26 15.41 2.62 -9.42
N SER A 27 14.90 1.63 -8.69
CA SER A 27 15.51 0.30 -8.59
C SER A 27 15.54 -0.41 -9.94
N SER A 28 14.46 -0.31 -10.73
CA SER A 28 14.39 -0.87 -12.08
C SER A 28 15.48 -0.29 -12.99
N TYR A 29 15.64 1.04 -13.00
CA TYR A 29 16.68 1.72 -13.76
C TYR A 29 18.07 1.32 -13.30
N LEU A 30 18.36 1.43 -12.01
CA LEU A 30 19.67 1.13 -11.46
C LEU A 30 20.06 -0.35 -11.63
N ARG A 31 19.09 -1.27 -11.54
CA ARG A 31 19.31 -2.70 -11.78
C ARG A 31 19.78 -2.97 -13.21
N THR A 32 19.13 -2.34 -14.16
CA THR A 32 19.44 -2.52 -15.59
C THR A 32 20.84 -2.00 -15.93
N GLU A 33 21.22 -0.82 -15.40
CA GLU A 33 22.49 -0.18 -15.72
C GLU A 33 23.67 -0.71 -14.89
N TYR A 34 23.46 -1.02 -13.60
CA TYR A 34 24.55 -1.30 -12.65
C TYR A 34 24.41 -2.66 -11.92
N GLY A 35 23.38 -3.44 -12.23
CA GLY A 35 23.13 -4.76 -11.64
C GLY A 35 22.51 -4.72 -10.23
N TRP A 36 22.30 -5.90 -9.64
CA TRP A 36 21.57 -6.07 -8.40
C TRP A 36 22.20 -5.41 -7.16
N ARG A 37 23.52 -5.33 -7.10
CA ARG A 37 24.24 -4.79 -5.93
C ARG A 37 23.86 -3.35 -5.63
N ILE A 38 23.62 -2.55 -6.65
CA ILE A 38 23.31 -1.12 -6.50
C ILE A 38 21.97 -0.87 -5.79
N ILE A 39 21.01 -1.79 -5.93
CA ILE A 39 19.69 -1.69 -5.28
C ILE A 39 19.84 -1.71 -3.76
N PHE A 40 20.69 -2.59 -3.23
CA PHE A 40 20.94 -2.65 -1.78
C PHE A 40 21.66 -1.40 -1.28
N ILE A 41 22.58 -0.85 -2.07
CA ILE A 41 23.27 0.42 -1.76
C ILE A 41 22.26 1.57 -1.77
N GLN A 42 21.40 1.65 -2.78
CA GLN A 42 20.31 2.63 -2.87
C GLN A 42 19.42 2.57 -1.62
N ALA A 43 18.95 1.39 -1.25
CA ALA A 43 18.12 1.20 -0.08
C ALA A 43 18.82 1.67 1.21
N ALA A 44 20.09 1.31 1.39
CA ALA A 44 20.88 1.74 2.54
C ALA A 44 21.06 3.27 2.58
N VAL A 45 21.31 3.91 1.44
CA VAL A 45 21.44 5.38 1.35
C VAL A 45 20.12 6.07 1.70
N VAL A 46 19.00 5.60 1.14
CA VAL A 46 17.67 6.19 1.42
C VAL A 46 17.30 6.04 2.91
N ILE A 47 17.56 4.86 3.50
CA ILE A 47 17.33 4.63 4.93
C ILE A 47 18.25 5.55 5.77
N GLY A 48 19.51 5.71 5.38
CA GLY A 48 20.47 6.60 6.04
C GLY A 48 20.02 8.07 6.01
N ILE A 49 19.54 8.55 4.85
CA ILE A 49 18.97 9.89 4.71
C ILE A 49 17.73 10.04 5.61
N ASN A 50 16.85 9.04 5.62
CA ASN A 50 15.64 9.07 6.45
C ASN A 50 15.99 9.15 7.95
N LEU A 51 17.00 8.39 8.39
CA LEU A 51 17.51 8.47 9.76
C LEU A 51 18.05 9.86 10.09
N LEU A 52 18.83 10.45 9.19
CA LEU A 52 19.35 11.82 9.37
C LEU A 52 18.22 12.84 9.45
N VAL A 53 17.21 12.75 8.59
CA VAL A 53 16.05 13.66 8.63
C VAL A 53 15.31 13.54 9.96
N VAL A 54 15.07 12.31 10.45
CA VAL A 54 14.44 12.10 11.76
C VAL A 54 15.29 12.70 12.89
N LEU A 55 16.59 12.42 12.91
CA LEU A 55 17.48 12.93 13.98
C LEU A 55 17.61 14.46 14.00
N LEU A 56 17.56 15.11 12.82
CA LEU A 56 17.79 16.56 12.72
C LEU A 56 16.49 17.37 12.85
N PHE A 57 15.37 16.87 12.36
CA PHE A 57 14.15 17.65 12.21
C PHE A 57 12.97 17.14 13.06
N TYR A 58 12.96 15.86 13.46
CA TYR A 58 11.87 15.33 14.26
C TYR A 58 11.96 15.80 15.71
N LYS A 59 10.91 16.48 16.16
CA LYS A 59 10.75 16.85 17.58
C LYS A 59 9.67 15.97 18.18
N GLU A 60 10.07 15.16 19.14
CA GLU A 60 9.15 14.29 19.85
C GLU A 60 8.10 15.12 20.60
N PRO A 61 6.81 14.84 20.45
CA PRO A 61 5.76 15.48 21.24
C PRO A 61 6.04 15.25 22.74
N LYS A 62 5.82 16.26 23.57
CA LYS A 62 5.92 16.10 25.03
C LYS A 62 4.79 15.18 25.51
N VAL A 63 5.09 13.90 25.63
CA VAL A 63 4.22 12.92 26.27
C VAL A 63 4.62 12.85 27.75
N GLU A 64 3.65 12.92 28.66
CA GLU A 64 3.91 12.63 30.07
C GLU A 64 4.46 11.22 30.17
N LYS A 65 5.72 11.11 30.56
CA LYS A 65 6.39 9.83 30.74
C LYS A 65 5.74 9.14 31.94
N GLY A 66 4.97 8.11 31.67
CA GLY A 66 4.48 7.21 32.71
C GLY A 66 5.65 6.59 33.51
N PRO A 67 5.35 5.90 34.62
CA PRO A 67 6.38 5.23 35.42
C PRO A 67 7.18 4.27 34.54
N LYS A 68 8.51 4.29 34.69
CA LYS A 68 9.40 3.38 33.95
C LYS A 68 9.10 1.94 34.36
N THR A 69 8.42 1.21 33.52
CA THR A 69 8.17 -0.23 33.70
C THR A 69 9.29 -1.04 33.03
N PRO A 70 9.66 -2.22 33.56
CA PRO A 70 10.58 -3.12 32.86
C PRO A 70 10.06 -3.51 31.48
N ILE A 71 10.93 -3.58 30.48
CA ILE A 71 10.59 -3.88 29.08
C ILE A 71 9.74 -5.16 28.96
N LEU A 72 10.06 -6.19 29.72
CA LEU A 72 9.31 -7.45 29.72
C LEU A 72 7.86 -7.26 30.22
N THR A 73 7.65 -6.39 31.20
CA THR A 73 6.32 -6.06 31.73
C THR A 73 5.53 -5.26 30.72
N GLU A 74 6.17 -4.31 30.04
CA GLU A 74 5.54 -3.54 28.94
C GLU A 74 5.13 -4.44 27.77
N PHE A 75 5.99 -5.39 27.39
CA PHE A 75 5.68 -6.36 26.36
C PHE A 75 4.47 -7.24 26.74
N LYS A 76 4.46 -7.77 27.98
CA LYS A 76 3.33 -8.56 28.49
C LYS A 76 2.03 -7.75 28.54
N ASN A 77 2.09 -6.50 28.97
CA ASN A 77 0.96 -5.59 29.00
C ASN A 77 0.45 -5.27 27.58
N SER A 78 1.36 -5.08 26.61
CA SER A 78 1.01 -4.83 25.21
C SER A 78 0.27 -6.02 24.60
N ILE A 79 0.76 -7.25 24.84
CA ILE A 79 0.04 -8.46 24.41
C ILE A 79 -1.32 -8.56 25.08
N GLY A 80 -1.39 -8.33 26.40
CA GLY A 80 -2.66 -8.31 27.14
C GLY A 80 -3.67 -7.30 26.57
N ASN A 81 -3.20 -6.11 26.25
CA ASN A 81 -4.01 -5.05 25.63
C ASN A 81 -4.49 -5.43 24.22
N ILE A 82 -3.66 -6.09 23.42
CA ILE A 82 -4.05 -6.61 22.09
C ILE A 82 -5.16 -7.65 22.25
N ILE A 83 -5.00 -8.60 23.17
CA ILE A 83 -6.01 -9.63 23.45
C ILE A 83 -7.31 -8.98 23.95
N GLU A 84 -7.23 -7.94 24.76
CA GLU A 84 -8.39 -7.19 25.22
C GLU A 84 -9.10 -6.48 24.07
N ALA A 85 -8.36 -5.82 23.18
CA ALA A 85 -8.90 -5.19 21.98
C ALA A 85 -9.62 -6.21 21.07
N LEU A 86 -9.05 -7.41 20.92
CA LEU A 86 -9.64 -8.51 20.15
C LEU A 86 -10.91 -9.11 20.78
N LYS A 87 -11.26 -8.78 22.03
CA LYS A 87 -12.57 -9.14 22.60
C LYS A 87 -13.72 -8.29 22.03
N ASP A 88 -13.40 -7.14 21.44
CA ASP A 88 -14.38 -6.37 20.68
C ASP A 88 -14.74 -7.14 19.39
N LYS A 89 -15.95 -7.73 19.38
CA LYS A 89 -16.42 -8.53 18.25
C LYS A 89 -16.48 -7.76 16.94
N ARG A 90 -16.76 -6.45 16.97
CA ARG A 90 -16.85 -5.61 15.77
C ARG A 90 -15.46 -5.42 15.16
N LEU A 91 -14.48 -5.10 16.00
CA LEU A 91 -13.09 -4.98 15.59
C LEU A 91 -12.57 -6.33 15.06
N THR A 92 -12.78 -7.42 15.78
CA THR A 92 -12.28 -8.75 15.40
C THR A 92 -12.86 -9.23 14.08
N ILE A 93 -14.18 -9.08 13.85
CA ILE A 93 -14.81 -9.45 12.57
C ILE A 93 -14.21 -8.60 11.43
N LEU A 94 -14.04 -7.29 11.65
CA LEU A 94 -13.42 -6.41 10.67
C LEU A 94 -11.99 -6.86 10.34
N LEU A 95 -11.17 -7.16 11.35
CA LEU A 95 -9.79 -7.62 11.14
C LEU A 95 -9.74 -8.96 10.38
N ILE A 96 -10.63 -9.92 10.68
CA ILE A 96 -10.73 -11.19 9.96
C ILE A 96 -11.07 -10.96 8.48
N LEU A 97 -12.04 -10.10 8.19
CA LEU A 97 -12.38 -9.75 6.81
C LEU A 97 -11.21 -9.09 6.08
N MET A 98 -10.44 -8.27 6.80
CA MET A 98 -9.25 -7.62 6.24
C MET A 98 -8.08 -8.56 5.99
N VAL A 99 -8.00 -9.73 6.65
CA VAL A 99 -7.00 -10.77 6.28
C VAL A 99 -7.20 -11.18 4.82
N GLY A 100 -8.44 -11.49 4.41
CA GLY A 100 -8.74 -11.83 3.02
C GLY A 100 -8.39 -10.71 2.04
N PHE A 101 -8.70 -9.47 2.38
CA PHE A 101 -8.33 -8.30 1.57
C PHE A 101 -6.80 -8.19 1.40
N TRP A 102 -6.02 -8.27 2.48
CA TRP A 102 -4.57 -8.17 2.42
C TRP A 102 -3.91 -9.38 1.74
N THR A 103 -4.47 -10.58 1.88
CA THR A 103 -4.02 -11.75 1.10
C THR A 103 -4.13 -11.48 -0.40
N MET A 104 -5.28 -11.01 -0.86
CA MET A 104 -5.52 -10.65 -2.26
C MET A 104 -4.60 -9.49 -2.70
N PHE A 105 -4.47 -8.46 -1.89
CA PHE A 105 -3.63 -7.30 -2.16
C PHE A 105 -2.17 -7.69 -2.41
N ASN A 106 -1.62 -8.54 -1.55
CA ASN A 106 -0.23 -8.97 -1.64
C ASN A 106 0.08 -9.75 -2.93
N GLN A 107 -0.93 -10.39 -3.54
CA GLN A 107 -0.74 -11.10 -4.82
C GLN A 107 -0.33 -10.16 -5.96
N LEU A 108 -0.72 -8.90 -5.94
CA LEU A 108 -0.26 -7.90 -6.91
C LEU A 108 1.24 -7.61 -6.82
N PHE A 109 1.83 -7.83 -5.65
CA PHE A 109 3.26 -7.58 -5.46
C PHE A 109 4.12 -8.85 -5.52
N TYR A 110 3.54 -10.01 -5.22
CA TYR A 110 4.27 -11.28 -5.19
C TYR A 110 4.04 -12.13 -6.44
N THR A 111 2.82 -12.18 -6.93
CA THR A 111 2.45 -13.04 -8.06
C THR A 111 2.46 -12.30 -9.39
N LEU A 112 2.03 -11.03 -9.42
CA LEU A 112 1.91 -10.28 -10.65
C LEU A 112 3.23 -10.12 -11.42
N PRO A 113 4.39 -9.79 -10.80
CA PRO A 113 5.64 -9.69 -11.54
C PRO A 113 6.00 -10.98 -12.27
N ASN A 114 5.88 -12.13 -11.59
CA ASN A 114 6.14 -13.44 -12.19
C ASN A 114 5.12 -13.77 -13.29
N PHE A 115 3.83 -13.46 -13.06
CA PHE A 115 2.79 -13.65 -14.07
C PHE A 115 3.07 -12.83 -15.34
N ILE A 116 3.57 -11.61 -15.20
CA ILE A 116 3.93 -10.76 -16.34
C ILE A 116 5.13 -11.34 -17.08
N GLU A 117 6.18 -11.73 -16.35
CA GLU A 117 7.40 -12.26 -16.93
C GLU A 117 7.17 -13.58 -17.68
N ASP A 118 6.36 -14.48 -17.12
CA ASP A 118 6.16 -15.83 -17.66
C ASP A 118 5.01 -15.93 -18.68
N TRP A 119 4.00 -15.05 -18.61
CA TRP A 119 2.72 -15.26 -19.31
C TRP A 119 2.26 -14.08 -20.17
N ILE A 120 2.74 -12.86 -19.94
CA ILE A 120 2.29 -11.67 -20.67
C ILE A 120 3.24 -11.35 -21.81
N ASN A 121 2.71 -11.30 -23.03
CA ASN A 121 3.43 -10.75 -24.17
C ASN A 121 3.10 -9.25 -24.31
N SER A 122 4.02 -8.39 -23.93
CA SER A 122 3.88 -6.93 -23.99
C SER A 122 4.63 -6.28 -25.15
N ASN A 123 5.02 -7.06 -26.20
CA ASN A 123 5.78 -6.53 -27.34
C ASN A 123 5.07 -5.37 -28.03
N GLU A 124 3.77 -5.49 -28.29
CA GLU A 124 3.00 -4.42 -28.96
C GLU A 124 2.99 -3.15 -28.12
N LEU A 125 2.80 -3.28 -26.80
CA LEU A 125 2.85 -2.15 -25.87
C LEU A 125 4.25 -1.54 -25.79
N SER A 126 5.30 -2.37 -25.77
CA SER A 126 6.69 -1.94 -25.80
C SER A 126 7.00 -1.14 -27.07
N ASN A 127 6.61 -1.64 -28.25
CA ASN A 127 6.80 -0.96 -29.53
C ASN A 127 6.03 0.37 -29.54
N TRP A 128 4.78 0.38 -29.12
CA TRP A 128 3.98 1.60 -29.03
C TRP A 128 4.64 2.66 -28.15
N LEU A 129 5.18 2.27 -26.96
CA LEU A 129 5.88 3.17 -26.06
C LEU A 129 7.16 3.75 -26.72
N ASN A 130 7.96 2.92 -27.37
CA ASN A 130 9.19 3.36 -28.02
C ASN A 130 8.93 4.30 -29.21
N GLU A 131 7.83 4.10 -29.94
CA GLU A 131 7.46 4.92 -31.09
C GLU A 131 6.82 6.25 -30.68
N ASN A 132 5.91 6.25 -29.70
CA ASN A 132 5.12 7.42 -29.36
C ASN A 132 5.68 8.23 -28.17
N ILE A 133 6.37 7.56 -27.23
CA ILE A 133 6.94 8.19 -26.02
C ILE A 133 8.33 7.60 -25.78
N PRO A 134 9.36 7.91 -26.63
CA PRO A 134 10.66 7.26 -26.61
C PRO A 134 11.35 7.29 -25.23
N PHE A 135 11.19 8.39 -24.49
CA PHE A 135 11.73 8.49 -23.12
C PHE A 135 11.16 7.42 -22.18
N LEU A 136 9.84 7.20 -22.20
CA LEU A 136 9.22 6.15 -21.41
C LEU A 136 9.55 4.76 -21.97
N GLY A 137 9.61 4.62 -23.30
CA GLY A 137 10.07 3.39 -23.95
C GLY A 137 11.43 2.97 -23.41
N THR A 138 12.45 3.83 -23.47
CA THR A 138 13.79 3.54 -22.95
C THR A 138 13.79 3.18 -21.46
N LEU A 139 12.97 3.86 -20.66
CA LEU A 139 12.91 3.65 -19.21
C LEU A 139 12.20 2.35 -18.84
N MET A 140 11.07 2.07 -19.48
CA MET A 140 10.10 1.05 -19.09
C MET A 140 10.27 -0.29 -19.81
N THR A 141 11.00 -0.34 -20.93
CA THR A 141 11.13 -1.55 -21.74
C THR A 141 12.52 -2.18 -21.62
N GLN A 142 12.58 -3.48 -21.82
CA GLN A 142 13.81 -4.27 -21.91
C GLN A 142 13.53 -5.50 -22.79
N ASP A 143 14.45 -5.83 -23.70
CA ASP A 143 14.35 -7.00 -24.59
C ASP A 143 13.02 -7.06 -25.39
N GLY A 144 12.48 -5.90 -25.76
CA GLY A 144 11.23 -5.77 -26.49
C GLY A 144 9.96 -5.95 -25.64
N GLN A 145 10.07 -6.10 -24.34
CA GLN A 145 8.97 -6.24 -23.40
C GLN A 145 8.93 -5.06 -22.42
N VAL A 146 7.75 -4.79 -21.85
CA VAL A 146 7.64 -3.85 -20.73
C VAL A 146 8.05 -4.57 -19.44
N LYS A 147 8.94 -3.96 -18.66
CA LYS A 147 9.45 -4.54 -17.40
C LYS A 147 8.31 -4.75 -16.41
N PRO A 148 8.25 -5.91 -15.72
CA PRO A 148 7.17 -6.25 -14.78
C PRO A 148 6.92 -5.21 -13.68
N GLU A 149 7.97 -4.55 -13.21
CA GLU A 149 7.89 -3.55 -12.15
C GLU A 149 6.97 -2.37 -12.51
N TRP A 150 6.84 -2.04 -13.81
CA TRP A 150 6.00 -0.93 -14.24
C TRP A 150 4.51 -1.25 -14.21
N PHE A 151 4.12 -2.51 -14.41
CA PHE A 151 2.74 -2.93 -14.23
C PHE A 151 2.33 -2.85 -12.74
N SER A 152 3.19 -3.28 -11.83
CA SER A 152 2.94 -3.17 -10.38
C SER A 152 2.97 -1.70 -9.91
N ASN A 153 3.87 -0.88 -10.48
CA ASN A 153 3.95 0.56 -10.17
C ASN A 153 2.76 1.37 -10.65
N LEU A 154 1.96 0.84 -11.59
CA LEU A 154 0.76 1.51 -12.09
C LEU A 154 -0.23 1.79 -10.96
N ASP A 155 -0.34 0.89 -10.00
CA ASP A 155 -1.18 1.06 -8.81
C ASP A 155 -0.77 2.31 -8.01
N ALA A 156 0.49 2.39 -7.59
CA ALA A 156 1.01 3.54 -6.86
C ALA A 156 0.88 4.85 -7.66
N PHE A 157 1.08 4.81 -8.97
CA PHE A 157 0.90 5.96 -9.85
C PHE A 157 -0.55 6.44 -9.88
N MET A 158 -1.51 5.53 -9.97
CA MET A 158 -2.94 5.85 -9.93
C MET A 158 -3.33 6.48 -8.59
N ILE A 159 -2.80 5.96 -7.49
CA ILE A 159 -3.04 6.51 -6.15
C ILE A 159 -2.50 7.95 -6.04
N ILE A 160 -1.30 8.22 -6.53
CA ILE A 160 -0.71 9.57 -6.52
C ILE A 160 -1.63 10.58 -7.22
N ILE A 161 -2.21 10.22 -8.36
CA ILE A 161 -3.03 11.13 -9.16
C ILE A 161 -4.45 11.23 -8.62
N LEU A 162 -5.06 10.11 -8.23
CA LEU A 162 -6.50 10.03 -7.99
C LEU A 162 -6.90 10.02 -6.52
N GLN A 163 -5.98 9.83 -5.56
CA GLN A 163 -6.33 9.67 -4.15
C GLN A 163 -7.17 10.83 -3.60
N VAL A 164 -6.83 12.06 -3.92
CA VAL A 164 -7.57 13.24 -3.44
C VAL A 164 -9.00 13.25 -3.98
N PHE A 165 -9.18 12.91 -5.27
CA PHE A 165 -10.50 12.81 -5.89
C PHE A 165 -11.34 11.70 -5.25
N VAL A 166 -10.76 10.51 -5.11
CA VAL A 166 -11.45 9.37 -4.49
C VAL A 166 -11.81 9.70 -3.04
N SER A 167 -10.90 10.28 -2.26
CA SER A 167 -11.18 10.70 -0.89
C SER A 167 -12.35 11.69 -0.81
N TYR A 168 -12.46 12.64 -1.74
CA TYR A 168 -13.57 13.59 -1.80
C TYR A 168 -14.95 12.89 -1.98
N PHE A 169 -15.00 11.82 -2.75
CA PHE A 169 -16.23 11.01 -2.88
C PHE A 169 -16.48 10.14 -1.64
N VAL A 170 -15.43 9.54 -1.11
CA VAL A 170 -15.49 8.64 0.05
C VAL A 170 -15.98 9.36 1.32
N ILE A 171 -15.57 10.61 1.55
CA ILE A 171 -16.03 11.41 2.71
C ILE A 171 -17.55 11.50 2.79
N LYS A 172 -18.27 11.44 1.66
CA LYS A 172 -19.74 11.49 1.60
C LYS A 172 -20.40 10.14 1.92
N MET A 173 -19.61 9.08 2.09
CA MET A 173 -20.09 7.72 2.34
C MET A 173 -19.90 7.35 3.81
N ARG A 174 -20.72 6.43 4.32
CA ARG A 174 -20.44 5.78 5.60
C ARG A 174 -19.18 4.93 5.48
N HIS A 175 -18.25 5.02 6.41
CA HIS A 175 -16.94 4.35 6.37
C HIS A 175 -17.05 2.86 5.99
N LEU A 176 -17.93 2.10 6.67
CA LEU A 176 -18.10 0.68 6.39
C LEU A 176 -18.57 0.41 4.94
N HIS A 177 -19.47 1.25 4.41
CA HIS A 177 -19.91 1.11 3.02
C HIS A 177 -18.79 1.43 2.02
N ALA A 178 -17.94 2.41 2.32
CA ALA A 178 -16.80 2.75 1.49
C ALA A 178 -15.78 1.59 1.48
N ILE A 179 -15.48 1.01 2.64
CA ILE A 179 -14.57 -0.14 2.78
C ILE A 179 -15.09 -1.34 1.98
N ILE A 180 -16.36 -1.71 2.15
CA ILE A 180 -16.96 -2.87 1.46
C ILE A 180 -16.98 -2.65 -0.06
N ARG A 181 -17.43 -1.48 -0.53
CA ARG A 181 -17.45 -1.16 -1.96
C ARG A 181 -16.05 -1.14 -2.54
N GLY A 182 -15.09 -0.53 -1.83
CA GLY A 182 -13.69 -0.54 -2.22
C GLY A 182 -13.12 -1.95 -2.34
N ALA A 183 -13.39 -2.82 -1.37
CA ALA A 183 -12.96 -4.22 -1.41
C ALA A 183 -13.57 -4.99 -2.59
N ILE A 184 -14.85 -4.77 -2.91
CA ILE A 184 -15.51 -5.40 -4.07
C ILE A 184 -14.86 -4.93 -5.37
N ILE A 185 -14.63 -3.60 -5.53
CA ILE A 185 -13.98 -3.04 -6.71
C ILE A 185 -12.55 -3.59 -6.84
N ALA A 186 -11.79 -3.63 -5.74
CA ALA A 186 -10.44 -4.20 -5.73
C ALA A 186 -10.45 -5.68 -6.15
N THR A 187 -11.39 -6.48 -5.64
CA THR A 187 -11.53 -7.91 -6.02
C THR A 187 -11.80 -8.08 -7.51
N ILE A 188 -12.69 -7.26 -8.10
CA ILE A 188 -12.95 -7.26 -9.54
C ILE A 188 -11.67 -6.87 -10.30
N GLY A 189 -10.96 -5.84 -9.83
CA GLY A 189 -9.69 -5.40 -10.41
C GLY A 189 -8.65 -6.51 -10.46
N VAL A 190 -8.40 -7.20 -9.34
CA VAL A 190 -7.46 -8.33 -9.27
C VAL A 190 -7.90 -9.47 -10.19
N GLY A 191 -9.19 -9.83 -10.15
CA GLY A 191 -9.72 -10.86 -11.06
C GLY A 191 -9.45 -10.54 -12.52
N LEU A 192 -9.63 -9.27 -12.92
CA LEU A 192 -9.38 -8.83 -14.30
C LEU A 192 -7.89 -8.80 -14.64
N THR A 193 -7.03 -8.42 -13.68
CA THR A 193 -5.57 -8.37 -13.84
C THR A 193 -4.99 -9.73 -14.28
N PHE A 194 -5.51 -10.83 -13.70
CA PHE A 194 -5.05 -12.19 -13.99
C PHE A 194 -5.95 -12.98 -14.96
N TYR A 195 -6.97 -12.31 -15.54
CA TYR A 195 -7.98 -12.99 -16.38
C TYR A 195 -7.44 -13.53 -17.70
N THR A 196 -6.52 -12.80 -18.33
CA THR A 196 -5.95 -13.17 -19.64
C THR A 196 -4.46 -12.85 -19.70
N HIS A 197 -3.78 -13.35 -20.74
CA HIS A 197 -2.37 -13.04 -21.04
C HIS A 197 -2.21 -11.71 -21.83
N ASN A 198 -3.28 -10.94 -21.98
CA ASN A 198 -3.25 -9.67 -22.69
C ASN A 198 -2.90 -8.52 -21.73
N PRO A 199 -1.81 -7.77 -21.98
CA PRO A 199 -1.33 -6.70 -21.10
C PRO A 199 -2.37 -5.60 -20.81
N TRP A 200 -3.30 -5.36 -21.74
CA TRP A 200 -4.36 -4.36 -21.53
C TRP A 200 -5.33 -4.73 -20.41
N PHE A 201 -5.65 -6.02 -20.26
CA PHE A 201 -6.48 -6.47 -19.14
C PHE A 201 -5.74 -6.34 -17.81
N THR A 202 -4.45 -6.61 -17.79
CA THR A 202 -3.58 -6.39 -16.61
C THR A 202 -3.56 -4.92 -16.22
N ILE A 203 -3.38 -4.01 -17.19
CA ILE A 203 -3.39 -2.55 -16.97
C ILE A 203 -4.74 -2.10 -16.42
N ILE A 204 -5.84 -2.42 -17.10
CA ILE A 204 -7.19 -2.00 -16.69
C ILE A 204 -7.55 -2.61 -15.34
N GLY A 205 -7.22 -3.88 -15.12
CA GLY A 205 -7.46 -4.56 -13.85
C GLY A 205 -6.73 -3.89 -12.69
N THR A 206 -5.45 -3.56 -12.86
CA THR A 206 -4.66 -2.84 -11.85
C THR A 206 -5.21 -1.44 -11.60
N MET A 207 -5.66 -0.72 -12.63
CA MET A 207 -6.31 0.59 -12.45
C MET A 207 -7.63 0.49 -11.66
N ILE A 208 -8.44 -0.52 -11.92
CA ILE A 208 -9.69 -0.77 -11.17
C ILE A 208 -9.35 -1.15 -9.73
N PHE A 209 -8.34 -2.00 -9.52
CA PHE A 209 -7.85 -2.37 -8.20
C PHE A 209 -7.43 -1.13 -7.41
N ALA A 210 -6.61 -0.24 -7.99
CA ALA A 210 -6.16 1.01 -7.36
C ALA A 210 -7.33 1.87 -6.86
N VAL A 211 -8.41 1.99 -7.64
CA VAL A 211 -9.61 2.71 -7.20
C VAL A 211 -10.24 2.05 -5.97
N GLY A 212 -10.38 0.74 -5.97
CA GLY A 212 -10.90 -0.01 -4.83
C GLY A 212 -10.04 0.12 -3.57
N GLU A 213 -8.72 0.09 -3.75
CA GLU A 213 -7.75 0.29 -2.68
C GLU A 213 -7.83 1.70 -2.08
N MET A 214 -7.83 2.74 -2.90
CA MET A 214 -7.99 4.13 -2.47
C MET A 214 -9.27 4.37 -1.65
N MET A 215 -10.33 3.62 -1.94
CA MET A 215 -11.58 3.68 -1.18
C MET A 215 -11.49 2.95 0.16
N SER A 216 -10.78 1.83 0.23
CA SER A 216 -10.79 0.93 1.40
C SER A 216 -9.65 1.22 2.38
N SER A 217 -8.40 1.27 1.95
CA SER A 217 -7.23 1.31 2.83
C SER A 217 -7.16 2.55 3.73
N PRO A 218 -7.21 3.80 3.23
CA PRO A 218 -7.19 4.98 4.10
C PRO A 218 -8.48 5.11 4.93
N THR A 219 -9.61 4.68 4.39
CA THR A 219 -10.89 4.72 5.09
C THR A 219 -10.92 3.74 6.27
N LEU A 220 -10.27 2.59 6.15
CA LEU A 220 -10.14 1.63 7.24
C LEU A 220 -9.31 2.22 8.39
N SER A 221 -8.18 2.86 8.10
CA SER A 221 -7.36 3.55 9.11
C SER A 221 -8.15 4.65 9.82
N SER A 222 -8.92 5.45 9.08
CA SER A 222 -9.82 6.47 9.62
C SER A 222 -10.92 5.85 10.49
N PHE A 223 -11.52 4.75 10.03
CA PHE A 223 -12.57 4.05 10.78
C PHE A 223 -12.07 3.48 12.11
N ILE A 224 -10.89 2.86 12.10
CA ILE A 224 -10.26 2.37 13.34
C ILE A 224 -9.98 3.52 14.29
N ALA A 225 -9.51 4.67 13.81
CA ALA A 225 -9.30 5.86 14.65
C ALA A 225 -10.60 6.34 15.33
N ILE A 226 -11.74 6.28 14.62
CA ILE A 226 -13.05 6.70 15.13
C ILE A 226 -13.60 5.76 16.21
N ILE A 227 -13.46 4.44 16.00
CA ILE A 227 -13.98 3.44 16.96
C ILE A 227 -13.09 3.25 18.19
N THR A 228 -11.90 3.84 18.16
CA THR A 228 -10.90 3.68 19.23
C THR A 228 -11.32 4.44 20.49
N PRO A 229 -11.33 3.78 21.66
CA PRO A 229 -11.52 4.45 22.94
C PRO A 229 -10.37 5.43 23.23
N LYS A 230 -10.68 6.56 23.87
CA LYS A 230 -9.67 7.57 24.25
C LYS A 230 -8.52 6.96 25.06
N GLY A 231 -7.30 7.28 24.69
CA GLY A 231 -6.07 6.77 25.33
C GLY A 231 -5.63 5.38 24.87
N LYS A 232 -6.32 4.75 23.89
CA LYS A 232 -5.95 3.47 23.29
C LYS A 232 -5.64 3.60 21.78
N GLU A 233 -5.41 4.82 21.29
CA GLU A 233 -5.25 5.12 19.86
C GLU A 233 -4.10 4.33 19.24
N ALA A 234 -2.95 4.34 19.87
CA ALA A 234 -1.77 3.60 19.38
C ALA A 234 -2.01 2.09 19.35
N LEU A 235 -2.72 1.54 20.36
CA LEU A 235 -3.04 0.12 20.44
C LEU A 235 -3.94 -0.31 19.28
N TYR A 236 -5.05 0.40 19.05
CA TYR A 236 -6.01 0.05 18.01
C TYR A 236 -5.42 0.24 16.61
N GLN A 237 -4.66 1.31 16.38
CA GLN A 237 -3.92 1.49 15.13
C GLN A 237 -2.85 0.40 14.93
N GLY A 238 -2.22 -0.05 16.02
CA GLY A 238 -1.30 -1.19 15.99
C GLY A 238 -1.98 -2.50 15.59
N THR A 239 -3.23 -2.76 16.01
CA THR A 239 -3.99 -3.96 15.61
C THR A 239 -4.32 -3.99 14.12
N TYR A 240 -4.33 -2.84 13.43
CA TYR A 240 -4.47 -2.77 11.98
C TYR A 240 -3.43 -3.59 11.22
N PHE A 241 -2.22 -3.72 11.78
CA PHE A 241 -1.14 -4.49 11.15
C PHE A 241 -1.27 -6.01 11.33
N LEU A 242 -2.15 -6.50 12.21
CA LEU A 242 -2.40 -7.94 12.36
C LEU A 242 -2.95 -8.60 11.08
N PRO A 243 -4.02 -8.07 10.43
CA PRO A 243 -4.48 -8.62 9.17
C PRO A 243 -3.48 -8.44 8.03
N VAL A 244 -2.68 -7.36 8.03
CA VAL A 244 -1.57 -7.20 7.06
C VAL A 244 -0.56 -8.33 7.21
N ALA A 245 -0.10 -8.59 8.43
CA ALA A 245 0.84 -9.69 8.72
C ALA A 245 0.26 -11.07 8.38
N ALA A 246 -1.01 -11.33 8.77
CA ALA A 246 -1.68 -12.56 8.44
C ALA A 246 -1.87 -12.74 6.92
N GLY A 247 -2.26 -11.67 6.21
CA GLY A 247 -2.42 -11.69 4.75
C GLY A 247 -1.11 -11.92 3.98
N ASN A 248 0.05 -11.53 4.56
CA ASN A 248 1.36 -11.86 4.00
C ASN A 248 1.78 -13.32 4.23
N PHE A 249 1.17 -14.00 5.20
CA PHE A 249 1.50 -15.38 5.52
C PHE A 249 0.77 -16.38 4.61
N PHE A 250 -0.43 -16.05 4.12
CA PHE A 250 -1.23 -16.85 3.21
C PHE A 250 -1.04 -16.46 1.74
#